data_81a06f7da63f4a769ee56ef63948143f
#
_entry.id   81a06f7da63f4a769ee56ef63948143f
#
_cell.length_a   1.000
_cell.length_b   1.000
_cell.length_c   1.000
_cell.angle_alpha   90.00
_cell.angle_beta   90.00
_cell.angle_gamma   90.00
#
_symmetry.space_group_name_H-M   'P 1'
#
loop_
_entity.id
_entity.type
_entity.pdbx_description
1 polymer ?
#
loop_
_entity_poly.entity_id
_entity_poly.type
_entity_poly.pdbx_seq_one_letter_code
_entity_poly.pdbx_strand_id
1 'polypeptide(L)'
;HAYSSILADVFARFNRNDNCNVFFLTGTDEHGLKIQKAAEENGLEPSIYCEKISKIFKDLTKKLNLSNDDFIRTTEKRHYKAVNDLWNKLIKSGDIYLSKYKGWYSVSDEAYYNSDEVTEKDGKKLSTFSGSPVEWVEEDSFFFKLSSWEKKLLEFYNKNDKFILPISRRNEVINFVKSGLRDLSVSRT
;
A
#
# COMPACT_ATOMS: atom_id res chain seq x y z
N HIS A 1 1.68 7.07 -13.54
CA HIS A 1 3.04 6.93 -13.00
C HIS A 1 3.92 8.15 -13.28
N ALA A 2 4.05 8.60 -14.56
CA ALA A 2 4.91 9.76 -14.90
C ALA A 2 4.51 11.03 -14.14
N TYR A 3 3.21 11.33 -14.05
CA TYR A 3 2.69 12.52 -13.33
C TYR A 3 3.12 12.55 -11.86
N SER A 4 2.90 11.47 -11.13
CA SER A 4 3.26 11.37 -9.71
C SER A 4 4.77 11.52 -9.49
N SER A 5 5.57 10.89 -10.37
CA SER A 5 7.03 10.96 -10.29
C SER A 5 7.56 12.36 -10.59
N ILE A 6 6.99 13.05 -11.59
CA ILE A 6 7.35 14.44 -11.92
C ILE A 6 6.98 15.38 -10.76
N LEU A 7 5.77 15.18 -10.17
CA LEU A 7 5.35 16.00 -9.05
C LEU A 7 6.30 15.85 -7.84
N ALA A 8 6.67 14.60 -7.51
CA ALA A 8 7.64 14.35 -6.46
C ALA A 8 9.02 14.96 -6.76
N ASP A 9 9.47 14.91 -8.02
CA ASP A 9 10.73 15.54 -8.45
C ASP A 9 10.70 17.05 -8.30
N VAL A 10 9.59 17.69 -8.62
CA VAL A 10 9.42 19.15 -8.40
C VAL A 10 9.59 19.50 -6.93
N PHE A 11 8.94 18.75 -6.01
CA PHE A 11 9.12 18.94 -4.58
C PHE A 11 10.55 18.69 -4.11
N ALA A 12 11.19 17.64 -4.62
CA ALA A 12 12.56 17.32 -4.27
C ALA A 12 13.52 18.45 -4.69
N ARG A 13 13.42 18.95 -5.93
CA ARG A 13 14.22 20.05 -6.45
C ARG A 13 13.97 21.35 -5.72
N PHE A 14 12.69 21.68 -5.44
CA PHE A 14 12.31 22.86 -4.68
C PHE A 14 12.98 22.88 -3.31
N ASN A 15 12.85 21.79 -2.55
CA ASN A 15 13.43 21.71 -1.20
C ASN A 15 14.97 21.69 -1.22
N ARG A 16 15.60 21.08 -2.23
CA ARG A 16 17.07 21.14 -2.40
C ARG A 16 17.54 22.56 -2.67
N ASN A 17 16.80 23.31 -3.49
CA ASN A 17 17.11 24.74 -3.73
C ASN A 17 16.94 25.59 -2.48
N ASP A 18 16.09 25.17 -1.53
CA ASP A 18 15.91 25.79 -0.22
C ASP A 18 16.88 25.23 0.85
N ASN A 19 17.98 24.62 0.41
CA ASN A 19 19.02 24.00 1.24
C ASN A 19 18.56 22.92 2.21
N CYS A 20 17.41 22.27 1.94
CA CYS A 20 16.99 21.10 2.69
C CYS A 20 17.76 19.86 2.27
N ASN A 21 18.04 18.98 3.24
CA ASN A 21 18.55 17.64 2.94
C ASN A 21 17.39 16.76 2.44
N VAL A 22 17.41 16.42 1.15
CA VAL A 22 16.33 15.67 0.49
C VAL A 22 16.85 14.34 -0.03
N PHE A 23 16.18 13.26 0.36
CA PHE A 23 16.33 11.94 -0.24
C PHE A 23 15.06 11.57 -1.02
N PHE A 24 15.15 11.56 -2.35
CA PHE A 24 14.04 11.23 -3.22
C PHE A 24 14.11 9.76 -3.66
N LEU A 25 13.26 8.93 -3.07
CA LEU A 25 13.13 7.52 -3.41
C LEU A 25 11.95 7.30 -4.35
N THR A 26 12.17 6.50 -5.40
CA THR A 26 11.12 5.92 -6.24
C THR A 26 11.37 4.43 -6.44
N GLY A 27 10.45 3.71 -7.08
CA GLY A 27 10.63 2.29 -7.30
C GLY A 27 9.39 1.59 -7.85
N THR A 28 9.43 0.25 -7.82
CA THR A 28 8.35 -0.63 -8.26
C THR A 28 7.89 -1.56 -7.15
N ASP A 29 6.56 -1.68 -7.01
CA ASP A 29 5.93 -2.75 -6.24
C ASP A 29 5.76 -3.97 -7.14
N GLU A 30 6.31 -5.12 -6.70
CA GLU A 30 6.50 -6.30 -7.56
C GLU A 30 5.86 -7.56 -6.98
N HIS A 31 4.92 -7.42 -6.05
CA HIS A 31 4.18 -8.52 -5.44
C HIS A 31 2.70 -8.47 -5.81
N GLY A 32 2.01 -9.59 -5.56
CA GLY A 32 0.58 -9.71 -5.71
C GLY A 32 0.12 -10.53 -6.92
N LEU A 33 -1.12 -10.98 -6.84
CA LEU A 33 -1.74 -11.89 -7.81
C LEU A 33 -1.85 -11.27 -9.21
N LYS A 34 -1.97 -9.95 -9.33
CA LYS A 34 -1.96 -9.25 -10.63
C LYS A 34 -0.66 -9.46 -11.39
N ILE A 35 0.47 -9.39 -10.69
CA ILE A 35 1.79 -9.60 -11.29
C ILE A 35 1.93 -11.04 -11.77
N GLN A 36 1.50 -11.99 -10.94
CA GLN A 36 1.52 -13.41 -11.31
C GLN A 36 0.70 -13.66 -12.57
N LYS A 37 -0.56 -13.20 -12.61
CA LYS A 37 -1.43 -13.35 -13.80
C LYS A 37 -0.83 -12.70 -15.05
N ALA A 38 -0.31 -11.48 -14.91
CA ALA A 38 0.33 -10.80 -16.04
C ALA A 38 1.59 -11.51 -16.53
N ALA A 39 2.37 -12.12 -15.66
CA ALA A 39 3.52 -12.94 -16.02
C ALA A 39 3.08 -14.20 -16.77
N GLU A 40 2.07 -14.91 -16.28
CA GLU A 40 1.48 -16.10 -16.91
C GLU A 40 0.95 -15.79 -18.32
N GLU A 41 0.19 -14.69 -18.47
CA GLU A 41 -0.32 -14.23 -19.79
C GLU A 41 0.79 -13.91 -20.79
N ASN A 42 1.97 -13.52 -20.31
CA ASN A 42 3.15 -13.27 -21.14
C ASN A 42 4.08 -14.48 -21.30
N GLY A 43 3.72 -15.64 -20.71
CA GLY A 43 4.54 -16.85 -20.75
C GLY A 43 5.89 -16.72 -20.05
N LEU A 44 5.95 -15.89 -18.98
CA LEU A 44 7.16 -15.59 -18.23
C LEU A 44 7.02 -15.99 -16.77
N GLU A 45 8.13 -16.33 -16.16
CA GLU A 45 8.23 -16.41 -14.70
C GLU A 45 8.01 -15.02 -14.07
N PRO A 46 7.30 -14.90 -12.92
CA PRO A 46 7.01 -13.61 -12.27
C PRO A 46 8.25 -12.75 -12.02
N SER A 47 9.37 -13.35 -11.61
CA SER A 47 10.63 -12.65 -11.38
C SER A 47 11.21 -12.02 -12.65
N ILE A 48 11.15 -12.74 -13.78
CA ILE A 48 11.64 -12.27 -15.09
C ILE A 48 10.71 -11.16 -15.61
N TYR A 49 9.40 -11.33 -15.46
CA TYR A 49 8.42 -10.32 -15.82
C TYR A 49 8.65 -9.02 -15.03
N CYS A 50 8.80 -9.10 -13.70
CA CYS A 50 9.08 -7.95 -12.84
C CYS A 50 10.38 -7.24 -13.24
N GLU A 51 11.45 -7.99 -13.52
CA GLU A 51 12.71 -7.39 -13.94
C GLU A 51 12.56 -6.59 -15.23
N LYS A 52 11.86 -7.16 -16.23
CA LYS A 52 11.58 -6.50 -17.51
C LYS A 52 10.78 -5.21 -17.34
N ILE A 53 9.71 -5.25 -16.55
CA ILE A 53 8.83 -4.10 -16.32
C ILE A 53 9.53 -3.04 -15.48
N SER A 54 10.20 -3.44 -14.39
CA SER A 54 10.97 -2.52 -13.52
C SER A 54 12.04 -1.75 -14.30
N LYS A 55 12.71 -2.42 -15.27
CA LYS A 55 13.67 -1.74 -16.14
C LYS A 55 13.03 -0.61 -16.96
N ILE A 56 11.80 -0.82 -17.48
CA ILE A 56 11.07 0.22 -18.20
C ILE A 56 10.82 1.43 -17.32
N PHE A 57 10.38 1.22 -16.07
CA PHE A 57 10.18 2.31 -15.10
C PHE A 57 11.49 3.01 -14.72
N LYS A 58 12.55 2.25 -14.51
CA LYS A 58 13.88 2.82 -14.24
C LYS A 58 14.41 3.63 -15.42
N ASP A 59 14.19 3.22 -16.65
CA ASP A 59 14.56 3.97 -17.84
C ASP A 59 13.68 5.22 -18.02
N LEU A 60 12.42 5.16 -17.58
CA LEU A 60 11.52 6.31 -17.55
C LEU A 60 12.03 7.43 -16.64
N THR A 61 12.60 7.11 -15.47
CA THR A 61 13.18 8.14 -14.58
C THR A 61 14.28 8.93 -15.28
N LYS A 62 15.12 8.24 -16.08
CA LYS A 62 16.18 8.89 -16.86
C LYS A 62 15.61 9.75 -17.98
N LYS A 63 14.62 9.23 -18.75
CA LYS A 63 13.97 9.95 -19.84
C LYS A 63 13.27 11.23 -19.37
N LEU A 64 12.69 11.21 -18.17
CA LEU A 64 12.04 12.34 -17.54
C LEU A 64 13.01 13.25 -16.77
N ASN A 65 14.31 12.92 -16.76
CA ASN A 65 15.34 13.64 -16.01
C ASN A 65 14.98 13.83 -14.53
N LEU A 66 14.42 12.77 -13.90
CA LEU A 66 14.09 12.81 -12.47
C LEU A 66 15.36 12.82 -11.62
N SER A 67 15.34 13.58 -10.53
CA SER A 67 16.45 13.72 -9.61
C SER A 67 16.41 12.74 -8.42
N ASN A 68 15.81 11.57 -8.64
CA ASN A 68 15.73 10.53 -7.60
C ASN A 68 17.11 10.01 -7.23
N ASP A 69 17.34 9.89 -5.91
CA ASP A 69 18.59 9.40 -5.34
C ASP A 69 18.72 7.89 -5.43
N ASP A 70 17.57 7.19 -5.37
CA ASP A 70 17.54 5.74 -5.41
C ASP A 70 16.29 5.23 -6.15
N PHE A 71 16.39 3.98 -6.65
CA PHE A 71 15.28 3.24 -7.24
C PHE A 71 15.20 1.89 -6.56
N ILE A 72 14.17 1.68 -5.72
CA ILE A 72 13.97 0.43 -4.97
C ILE A 72 12.99 -0.50 -5.70
N ARG A 73 13.28 -1.79 -5.68
CA ARG A 73 12.34 -2.84 -6.06
C ARG A 73 11.94 -3.59 -4.81
N THR A 74 10.66 -3.89 -4.63
CA THR A 74 10.19 -4.61 -3.45
C THR A 74 10.71 -6.07 -3.40
N THR A 75 11.22 -6.59 -4.53
CA THR A 75 11.91 -7.90 -4.63
C THR A 75 13.40 -7.86 -4.30
N GLU A 76 13.99 -6.70 -4.02
CA GLU A 76 15.41 -6.62 -3.64
C GLU A 76 15.68 -7.14 -2.23
N LYS A 77 16.82 -7.79 -2.04
CA LYS A 77 17.25 -8.33 -0.73
C LYS A 77 17.26 -7.27 0.37
N ARG A 78 17.66 -6.03 0.04
CA ARG A 78 17.68 -4.92 1.02
C ARG A 78 16.27 -4.55 1.48
N HIS A 79 15.26 -4.63 0.58
CA HIS A 79 13.86 -4.40 0.93
C HIS A 79 13.35 -5.54 1.82
N TYR A 80 13.56 -6.80 1.46
CA TYR A 80 13.19 -7.94 2.30
C TYR A 80 13.76 -7.86 3.71
N LYS A 81 15.03 -7.45 3.83
CA LYS A 81 15.65 -7.29 5.15
C LYS A 81 14.90 -6.26 5.99
N ALA A 82 14.63 -5.09 5.43
CA ALA A 82 13.93 -4.00 6.13
C ALA A 82 12.50 -4.42 6.54
N VAL A 83 11.77 -5.08 5.63
CA VAL A 83 10.41 -5.58 5.90
C VAL A 83 10.44 -6.64 7.00
N ASN A 84 11.35 -7.62 6.94
CA ASN A 84 11.46 -8.67 7.94
C ASN A 84 11.85 -8.10 9.32
N ASP A 85 12.75 -7.13 9.37
CA ASP A 85 13.14 -6.48 10.62
C ASP A 85 11.95 -5.74 11.26
N LEU A 86 11.16 -5.02 10.48
CA LEU A 86 9.94 -4.35 10.94
C LEU A 86 8.88 -5.36 11.39
N TRP A 87 8.63 -6.38 10.56
CA TRP A 87 7.68 -7.45 10.84
C TRP A 87 7.97 -8.14 12.18
N ASN A 88 9.22 -8.54 12.39
CA ASN A 88 9.64 -9.19 13.63
C ASN A 88 9.49 -8.29 14.87
N LYS A 89 9.73 -6.98 14.73
CA LYS A 89 9.48 -6.00 15.80
C LYS A 89 7.99 -5.92 16.15
N LEU A 90 7.11 -5.88 15.13
CA LEU A 90 5.66 -5.78 15.32
C LEU A 90 5.06 -7.09 15.89
N ILE A 91 5.57 -8.25 15.50
CA ILE A 91 5.23 -9.54 16.14
C ILE A 91 5.64 -9.51 17.62
N LYS A 92 6.88 -9.11 17.90
CA LYS A 92 7.41 -9.06 19.26
C LYS A 92 6.66 -8.09 20.18
N SER A 93 6.17 -6.96 19.64
CA SER A 93 5.36 -6.01 20.39
C SER A 93 3.89 -6.43 20.54
N GLY A 94 3.44 -7.47 19.85
CA GLY A 94 2.06 -7.94 19.83
C GLY A 94 1.14 -7.08 18.98
N ASP A 95 1.69 -6.23 18.11
CA ASP A 95 0.94 -5.41 17.17
C ASP A 95 0.55 -6.19 15.91
N ILE A 96 1.20 -7.32 15.62
CA ILE A 96 0.81 -8.28 14.60
C ILE A 96 0.50 -9.64 15.25
N TYR A 97 -0.62 -10.24 14.85
CA TYR A 97 -1.07 -11.54 15.35
C TYR A 97 -1.70 -12.37 14.23
N LEU A 98 -1.66 -13.69 14.35
CA LEU A 98 -2.31 -14.62 13.42
C LEU A 98 -3.79 -14.77 13.77
N SER A 99 -4.67 -14.70 12.79
CA SER A 99 -6.10 -14.92 12.90
C SER A 99 -6.67 -15.44 11.57
N LYS A 100 -7.97 -15.74 11.55
CA LYS A 100 -8.67 -16.12 10.33
C LYS A 100 -9.37 -14.90 9.74
N TYR A 101 -9.07 -14.65 8.48
CA TYR A 101 -9.86 -13.71 7.69
C TYR A 101 -11.04 -14.44 7.07
N LYS A 102 -12.22 -13.83 7.16
CA LYS A 102 -13.45 -14.29 6.49
C LYS A 102 -14.11 -13.08 5.87
N GLY A 103 -14.29 -13.09 4.57
CA GLY A 103 -14.91 -11.96 3.89
C GLY A 103 -14.88 -12.09 2.37
N TRP A 104 -15.46 -11.08 1.72
CA TRP A 104 -15.44 -10.96 0.28
C TRP A 104 -14.13 -10.33 -0.18
N TYR A 105 -13.47 -10.95 -1.16
CA TYR A 105 -12.22 -10.47 -1.73
C TYR A 105 -12.37 -10.21 -3.22
N SER A 106 -11.90 -9.04 -3.68
CA SER A 106 -11.76 -8.74 -5.09
C SER A 106 -10.31 -8.84 -5.53
N VAL A 107 -10.05 -9.72 -6.47
CA VAL A 107 -8.71 -9.88 -7.07
C VAL A 107 -8.31 -8.64 -7.87
N SER A 108 -9.26 -8.00 -8.56
CA SER A 108 -9.00 -6.80 -9.37
C SER A 108 -8.69 -5.57 -8.53
N ASP A 109 -9.33 -5.44 -7.37
CA ASP A 109 -9.14 -4.31 -6.47
C ASP A 109 -8.04 -4.57 -5.45
N GLU A 110 -7.61 -5.84 -5.32
CA GLU A 110 -6.69 -6.33 -4.27
C GLU A 110 -7.18 -5.94 -2.86
N ALA A 111 -8.50 -5.96 -2.67
CA ALA A 111 -9.17 -5.46 -1.48
C ALA A 111 -10.21 -6.44 -0.94
N TYR A 112 -10.37 -6.39 0.38
CA TYR A 112 -11.43 -7.09 1.08
C TYR A 112 -12.62 -6.15 1.30
N TYR A 113 -13.82 -6.73 1.24
CA TYR A 113 -15.09 -6.04 1.40
C TYR A 113 -15.93 -6.71 2.49
N ASN A 114 -16.63 -5.91 3.27
CA ASN A 114 -17.64 -6.41 4.20
C ASN A 114 -18.93 -6.78 3.45
N SER A 115 -19.81 -7.52 4.07
CA SER A 115 -21.06 -7.95 3.42
C SER A 115 -21.99 -6.80 3.02
N ASP A 116 -21.91 -5.66 3.69
CA ASP A 116 -22.64 -4.42 3.39
C ASP A 116 -22.03 -3.64 2.20
N GLU A 117 -20.79 -3.97 1.82
CA GLU A 117 -20.07 -3.40 0.67
C GLU A 117 -20.19 -4.29 -0.58
N VAL A 118 -21.02 -5.34 -0.54
CA VAL A 118 -21.22 -6.28 -1.63
C VAL A 118 -22.67 -6.27 -2.09
N THR A 119 -22.88 -6.21 -3.40
CA THR A 119 -24.17 -6.32 -4.05
C THR A 119 -24.23 -7.52 -4.97
N GLU A 120 -25.42 -7.98 -5.33
CA GLU A 120 -25.62 -9.04 -6.30
C GLU A 120 -26.23 -8.49 -7.56
N LYS A 121 -25.63 -8.76 -8.71
CA LYS A 121 -26.13 -8.41 -10.02
C LYS A 121 -25.85 -9.56 -11.01
N ASP A 122 -26.89 -9.98 -11.72
CA ASP A 122 -26.80 -11.06 -12.71
C ASP A 122 -26.19 -12.36 -12.15
N GLY A 123 -26.53 -12.71 -10.89
CA GLY A 123 -26.01 -13.89 -10.18
C GLY A 123 -24.56 -13.81 -9.75
N LYS A 124 -23.93 -12.63 -9.85
CA LYS A 124 -22.56 -12.39 -9.41
C LYS A 124 -22.52 -11.45 -8.23
N LYS A 125 -21.65 -11.73 -7.27
CA LYS A 125 -21.35 -10.81 -6.17
C LYS A 125 -20.31 -9.78 -6.64
N LEU A 126 -20.63 -8.51 -6.44
CA LEU A 126 -19.81 -7.40 -6.89
C LEU A 126 -19.59 -6.41 -5.74
N SER A 127 -18.42 -5.77 -5.71
CA SER A 127 -18.17 -4.62 -4.83
C SER A 127 -19.10 -3.46 -5.17
N THR A 128 -19.71 -2.86 -4.19
CA THR A 128 -20.55 -1.64 -4.37
C THR A 128 -19.70 -0.43 -4.74
N PHE A 129 -18.40 -0.46 -4.42
CA PHE A 129 -17.49 0.65 -4.64
C PHE A 129 -16.91 0.67 -6.06
N SER A 130 -16.38 -0.48 -6.52
CA SER A 130 -15.69 -0.56 -7.82
C SER A 130 -16.51 -1.28 -8.89
N GLY A 131 -17.55 -2.03 -8.51
CA GLY A 131 -18.27 -2.93 -9.40
C GLY A 131 -17.50 -4.20 -9.77
N SER A 132 -16.36 -4.42 -9.16
CA SER A 132 -15.50 -5.60 -9.41
C SER A 132 -16.08 -6.87 -8.81
N PRO A 133 -15.90 -8.04 -9.46
CA PRO A 133 -16.28 -9.32 -8.89
C PRO A 133 -15.58 -9.60 -7.56
N VAL A 134 -16.35 -10.15 -6.61
CA VAL A 134 -15.83 -10.57 -5.30
C VAL A 134 -16.16 -12.02 -5.04
N GLU A 135 -15.24 -12.71 -4.36
CA GLU A 135 -15.36 -14.12 -3.97
C GLU A 135 -15.25 -14.22 -2.45
N TRP A 136 -16.00 -15.19 -1.87
CA TRP A 136 -15.88 -15.44 -0.43
C TRP A 136 -14.59 -16.20 -0.14
N VAL A 137 -13.78 -15.65 0.75
CA VAL A 137 -12.48 -16.21 1.14
C VAL A 137 -12.46 -16.45 2.64
N GLU A 138 -11.94 -17.59 3.05
CA GLU A 138 -11.59 -17.91 4.44
C GLU A 138 -10.15 -18.42 4.44
N GLU A 139 -9.24 -17.63 5.02
CA GLU A 139 -7.82 -17.97 5.08
C GLU A 139 -7.17 -17.53 6.38
N ASP A 140 -6.10 -18.21 6.77
CA ASP A 140 -5.25 -17.75 7.87
C ASP A 140 -4.49 -16.52 7.41
N SER A 141 -4.60 -15.44 8.16
CA SER A 141 -3.94 -14.17 7.84
C SER A 141 -3.37 -13.51 9.09
N PHE A 142 -2.28 -12.80 8.91
CA PHE A 142 -1.76 -11.94 9.95
C PHE A 142 -2.48 -10.61 9.95
N PHE A 143 -2.86 -10.16 11.15
CA PHE A 143 -3.56 -8.90 11.38
C PHE A 143 -2.67 -7.92 12.11
N PHE A 144 -2.66 -6.66 11.65
CA PHE A 144 -2.12 -5.55 12.41
C PHE A 144 -3.21 -5.00 13.33
N LYS A 145 -2.89 -4.90 14.63
CA LYS A 145 -3.83 -4.50 15.70
C LYS A 145 -4.09 -3.00 15.69
N LEU A 146 -4.62 -2.49 14.57
CA LEU A 146 -4.86 -1.07 14.34
C LEU A 146 -5.86 -0.49 15.35
N SER A 147 -6.86 -1.27 15.79
CA SER A 147 -7.84 -0.86 16.79
C SER A 147 -7.19 -0.36 18.09
N SER A 148 -6.05 -0.91 18.49
CA SER A 148 -5.33 -0.49 19.71
C SER A 148 -4.63 0.87 19.58
N TRP A 149 -4.54 1.42 18.37
CA TRP A 149 -3.85 2.67 18.08
C TRP A 149 -4.76 3.89 18.05
N GLU A 150 -6.09 3.71 18.05
CA GLU A 150 -7.07 4.79 17.94
C GLU A 150 -6.80 5.94 18.92
N LYS A 151 -6.75 5.62 20.21
CA LYS A 151 -6.50 6.63 21.25
C LYS A 151 -5.15 7.33 21.07
N LYS A 152 -4.09 6.58 20.77
CA LYS A 152 -2.74 7.12 20.56
C LYS A 152 -2.69 8.06 19.35
N LEU A 153 -3.38 7.70 18.26
CA LEU A 153 -3.46 8.52 17.05
C LEU A 153 -4.21 9.83 17.31
N LEU A 154 -5.36 9.77 18.01
CA LEU A 154 -6.12 10.97 18.36
C LEU A 154 -5.34 11.90 19.27
N GLU A 155 -4.64 11.36 20.27
CA GLU A 155 -3.75 12.15 21.13
C GLU A 155 -2.60 12.79 20.34
N PHE A 156 -2.01 12.04 19.40
CA PHE A 156 -0.94 12.54 18.55
C PHE A 156 -1.41 13.68 17.63
N TYR A 157 -2.55 13.52 16.97
CA TYR A 157 -3.11 14.56 16.11
C TYR A 157 -3.52 15.83 16.88
N ASN A 158 -3.98 15.67 18.11
CA ASN A 158 -4.31 16.81 18.97
C ASN A 158 -3.07 17.60 19.42
N LYS A 159 -1.93 16.91 19.61
CA LYS A 159 -0.65 17.56 19.97
C LYS A 159 0.09 18.12 18.78
N ASN A 160 -0.22 17.67 17.54
CA ASN A 160 0.50 17.98 16.31
C ASN A 160 -0.49 18.44 15.24
N ASP A 161 -1.04 19.64 15.41
CA ASP A 161 -2.11 20.21 14.58
C ASP A 161 -1.72 20.40 13.09
N LYS A 162 -0.42 20.55 12.82
CA LYS A 162 0.16 20.71 11.47
C LYS A 162 0.60 19.40 10.83
N PHE A 163 0.44 18.25 11.49
CA PHE A 163 0.88 16.96 10.96
C PHE A 163 0.08 16.54 9.71
N ILE A 164 -1.21 16.90 9.66
CA ILE A 164 -2.07 16.64 8.49
C ILE A 164 -2.57 17.97 7.96
N LEU A 165 -2.31 18.24 6.69
CA LEU A 165 -2.72 19.44 5.98
C LEU A 165 -3.36 19.08 4.64
N PRO A 166 -4.29 19.90 4.14
CA PRO A 166 -4.95 21.05 4.78
C PRO A 166 -5.90 20.62 5.90
N ILE A 167 -6.50 21.57 6.62
CA ILE A 167 -7.37 21.31 7.78
C ILE A 167 -8.58 20.44 7.43
N SER A 168 -9.09 20.53 6.21
CA SER A 168 -10.19 19.67 5.72
C SER A 168 -9.79 18.20 5.76
N ARG A 169 -8.59 17.86 5.33
CA ARG A 169 -8.08 16.48 5.37
C ARG A 169 -7.78 16.02 6.79
N ARG A 170 -7.29 16.92 7.63
CA ARG A 170 -7.12 16.63 9.06
C ARG A 170 -8.44 16.24 9.72
N ASN A 171 -9.49 17.00 9.46
CA ASN A 171 -10.81 16.73 10.02
C ASN A 171 -11.39 15.41 9.51
N GLU A 172 -11.22 15.09 8.24
CA GLU A 172 -11.61 13.82 7.62
C GLU A 172 -10.91 12.63 8.32
N VAL A 173 -9.58 12.69 8.45
CA VAL A 173 -8.80 11.63 9.11
C VAL A 173 -9.19 11.48 10.58
N ILE A 174 -9.35 12.58 11.33
CA ILE A 174 -9.76 12.52 12.73
C ILE A 174 -11.16 11.90 12.88
N ASN A 175 -12.11 12.25 12.01
CA ASN A 175 -13.44 11.68 12.04
C ASN A 175 -13.42 10.19 11.69
N PHE A 176 -12.61 9.80 10.71
CA PHE A 176 -12.39 8.39 10.38
C PHE A 176 -11.84 7.60 11.58
N VAL A 177 -10.80 8.12 12.23
CA VAL A 177 -10.23 7.44 13.41
C VAL A 177 -11.26 7.38 14.57
N LYS A 178 -12.03 8.45 14.81
CA LYS A 178 -13.08 8.49 15.84
C LYS A 178 -14.26 7.55 15.57
N SER A 179 -14.50 7.17 14.32
CA SER A 179 -15.57 6.22 13.99
C SER A 179 -15.27 4.77 14.40
N GLY A 180 -14.07 4.53 14.91
CA GLY A 180 -13.57 3.24 15.35
C GLY A 180 -12.66 2.58 14.33
N LEU A 181 -11.45 2.23 14.76
CA LEU A 181 -10.50 1.51 13.93
C LEU A 181 -10.69 0.00 14.07
N ARG A 182 -10.57 -0.73 12.95
CA ARG A 182 -10.59 -2.19 12.91
C ARG A 182 -9.21 -2.73 12.58
N ASP A 183 -8.90 -3.92 13.08
CA ASP A 183 -7.65 -4.59 12.76
C ASP A 183 -7.58 -4.94 11.28
N LEU A 184 -6.38 -4.76 10.70
CA LEU A 184 -6.16 -4.93 9.26
C LEU A 184 -5.44 -6.24 8.97
N SER A 185 -5.98 -7.04 8.05
CA SER A 185 -5.25 -8.15 7.46
C SER A 185 -4.07 -7.59 6.63
N VAL A 186 -2.84 -7.99 6.97
CA VAL A 186 -1.60 -7.46 6.40
C VAL A 186 -0.76 -8.51 5.67
N SER A 187 -1.21 -9.76 5.64
CA SER A 187 -0.60 -10.80 4.79
C SER A 187 -1.59 -11.27 3.73
N ARG A 188 -1.03 -11.83 2.65
CA ARG A 188 -1.77 -12.48 1.56
C ARG A 188 -1.08 -13.79 1.24
N THR A 189 -1.86 -14.78 0.81
CA THR A 189 -1.38 -16.06 0.27
C THR A 189 -1.12 -15.96 -1.21
#